data_9aba4a149d49377ed3664f99134469d3
#
_entry.id   9aba4a149d49377ed3664f99134469d3
#
_cell.length_a   1.000
_cell.length_b   1.000
_cell.length_c   1.000
_cell.angle_alpha   90.00
_cell.angle_beta   90.00
_cell.angle_gamma   90.00
#
_symmetry.space_group_name_H-M   'P 1'
#
loop_
_entity.id
_entity.type
_entity.pdbx_description
1 polymer ?
#
loop_
_entity_poly.entity_id
_entity_poly.type
_entity_poly.pdbx_seq_one_letter_code
_entity_poly.pdbx_strand_id
1 'polypeptide(L)' 'MMIQGILFFDAESGRYNFYYDNGQGEQCDYEGIHCGECFEVNLNGVWVPTRVEMGCDRKWYLVGLPGVKLDGLEVRQK' A
#
# COMPACT_ATOMS: atom_id res chain seq x y z
N MET A 1 -12.75 2.20 -11.09
CA MET A 1 -11.57 1.51 -11.61
C MET A 1 -10.76 0.94 -10.44
N MET A 2 -10.33 -0.29 -10.55
CA MET A 2 -9.45 -0.89 -9.54
C MET A 2 -7.99 -0.58 -9.88
N ILE A 3 -7.24 -0.08 -8.92
CA ILE A 3 -5.80 0.13 -9.09
C ILE A 3 -5.05 -0.91 -8.26
N GLN A 4 -3.92 -1.37 -8.77
CA GLN A 4 -3.17 -2.46 -8.16
C GLN A 4 -1.67 -2.21 -8.39
N GLY A 5 -0.87 -2.47 -7.37
CA GLY A 5 0.57 -2.27 -7.46
C GLY A 5 1.30 -2.93 -6.31
N ILE A 6 2.59 -2.68 -6.25
CA ILE A 6 3.48 -3.24 -5.23
C ILE A 6 3.97 -2.10 -4.35
N LEU A 7 3.83 -2.25 -3.04
CA LEU A 7 4.28 -1.24 -2.07
C LEU A 7 5.80 -1.15 -2.02
N PHE A 8 6.29 0.06 -1.94
CA PHE A 8 7.70 0.33 -1.65
C PHE A 8 7.80 1.58 -0.77
N PHE A 9 8.86 1.67 0.02
CA PHE A 9 9.10 2.84 0.85
C PHE A 9 9.80 3.93 0.04
N ASP A 10 9.19 5.11 -0.01
CA ASP A 10 9.78 6.27 -0.67
C ASP A 10 10.47 7.14 0.39
N ALA A 11 11.81 7.10 0.39
CA ALA A 11 12.60 7.82 1.38
C ALA A 11 12.47 9.33 1.26
N GLU A 12 12.19 9.85 0.08
CA GLU A 12 12.03 11.29 -0.11
C GLU A 12 10.82 11.83 0.60
N SER A 13 9.69 11.12 0.52
CA SER A 13 8.46 11.55 1.17
C SER A 13 8.30 10.98 2.59
N GLY A 14 9.07 9.93 2.93
CA GLY A 14 8.89 9.19 4.18
C GLY A 14 7.62 8.37 4.21
N ARG A 15 7.03 8.07 3.08
CA ARG A 15 5.77 7.36 2.95
C ARG A 15 5.93 6.13 2.08
N TYR A 16 5.02 5.18 2.23
CA TYR A 16 4.88 4.10 1.28
C TYR A 16 4.13 4.59 0.06
N ASN A 17 4.47 4.03 -1.09
CA ASN A 17 3.89 4.41 -2.37
C ASN A 17 3.79 3.18 -3.27
N PHE A 18 3.11 3.28 -4.39
CA PHE A 18 3.10 2.25 -5.41
C PHE A 18 2.75 2.85 -6.76
N TYR A 19 3.17 2.19 -7.82
CA TYR A 19 2.78 2.54 -9.18
C TYR A 19 1.69 1.60 -9.65
N TYR A 20 0.76 2.11 -10.41
CA TYR A 20 -0.34 1.32 -10.94
C TYR A 20 -0.57 1.63 -12.42
N ASP A 21 -1.18 0.68 -13.14
CA ASP A 21 -1.55 0.87 -14.54
C ASP A 21 -2.91 1.57 -14.58
N ASN A 22 -3.00 2.65 -15.38
CA ASN A 22 -4.24 3.43 -15.48
C ASN A 22 -5.29 2.81 -16.43
N GLY A 23 -5.04 1.60 -16.93
CA GLY A 23 -5.92 0.94 -17.89
C GLY A 23 -5.62 1.29 -19.33
N GLN A 24 -4.61 2.13 -19.57
CA GLN A 24 -4.18 2.56 -20.92
C GLN A 24 -2.72 2.21 -21.18
N GLY A 25 -2.15 1.32 -20.40
CA GLY A 25 -0.77 0.92 -20.53
C GLY A 25 0.23 1.89 -19.93
N GLU A 26 -0.22 2.88 -19.18
CA GLU A 26 0.64 3.86 -18.53
C GLU A 26 0.77 3.58 -17.05
N GLN A 27 2.00 3.72 -16.53
CA GLN A 27 2.29 3.59 -15.10
C GLN A 27 2.04 4.94 -14.43
N CYS A 28 1.16 4.95 -13.44
CA CYS A 28 0.82 6.15 -12.67
C CYS A 28 1.35 6.02 -11.25
N ASP A 29 1.83 7.14 -10.71
CA ASP A 29 2.29 7.26 -9.33
C ASP A 29 1.09 7.51 -8.42
N TYR A 30 0.95 6.72 -7.36
CA TYR A 30 -0.10 6.95 -6.36
C TYR A 30 0.13 8.22 -5.54
N GLU A 31 1.35 8.76 -5.56
CA GLU A 31 1.75 10.00 -4.87
C GLU A 31 1.82 9.88 -3.35
N GLY A 32 2.02 8.67 -2.86
CA GLY A 32 2.21 8.43 -1.44
C GLY A 32 0.92 8.07 -0.71
N ILE A 33 1.03 7.13 0.21
CA ILE A 33 -0.09 6.65 1.02
C ILE A 33 -0.17 7.48 2.29
N HIS A 34 -1.37 7.92 2.63
CA HIS A 34 -1.64 8.69 3.85
C HIS A 34 -2.23 7.80 4.93
N CYS A 35 -2.06 8.20 6.20
CA CYS A 35 -2.65 7.49 7.33
C CYS A 35 -4.16 7.36 7.16
N GLY A 36 -4.70 6.17 7.45
CA GLY A 36 -6.13 5.92 7.36
C GLY A 36 -6.62 5.47 6.00
N GLU A 37 -5.76 5.45 4.99
CA GLU A 37 -6.17 4.96 3.66
C GLU A 37 -6.40 3.45 3.69
N CYS A 38 -7.51 3.03 3.06
CA CYS A 38 -7.93 1.64 3.05
C CYS A 38 -7.52 0.95 1.75
N PHE A 39 -6.99 -0.25 1.90
CA PHE A 39 -6.54 -1.09 0.79
C PHE A 39 -6.90 -2.53 1.06
N GLU A 40 -6.82 -3.35 0.02
CA GLU A 40 -6.73 -4.79 0.19
C GLU A 40 -5.30 -5.20 -0.13
N VAL A 41 -4.74 -6.10 0.68
CA VAL A 41 -3.39 -6.61 0.48
C VAL A 41 -3.45 -8.09 0.18
N ASN A 42 -2.55 -8.57 -0.66
CA ASN A 42 -2.47 -9.98 -1.03
C ASN A 42 -1.57 -10.71 -0.06
N LEU A 43 -2.16 -11.62 0.72
CA LEU A 43 -1.42 -12.49 1.64
C LEU A 43 -1.61 -13.93 1.17
N ASN A 44 -0.57 -14.47 0.52
CA ASN A 44 -0.58 -15.84 0.01
C ASN A 44 -1.78 -16.14 -0.91
N GLY A 45 -2.11 -15.19 -1.78
CA GLY A 45 -3.20 -15.36 -2.74
C GLY A 45 -4.57 -14.95 -2.22
N VAL A 46 -4.66 -14.49 -0.97
CA VAL A 46 -5.91 -14.01 -0.38
C VAL A 46 -5.86 -12.50 -0.24
N TRP A 47 -6.87 -11.80 -0.74
CA TRP A 47 -6.99 -10.36 -0.59
C TRP A 47 -7.64 -10.04 0.76
N VAL A 48 -6.92 -9.32 1.59
CA VAL A 48 -7.35 -8.99 2.96
C VAL A 48 -7.53 -7.48 3.07
N PRO A 49 -8.72 -7.00 3.46
CA PRO A 49 -8.92 -5.56 3.66
C PRO A 49 -8.16 -5.07 4.88
N THR A 50 -7.54 -3.92 4.76
CA THR A 50 -6.79 -3.29 5.85
C THR A 50 -6.72 -1.79 5.60
N ARG A 51 -6.08 -1.07 6.50
CA ARG A 51 -5.71 0.32 6.28
C ARG A 51 -4.32 0.55 6.84
N VAL A 52 -3.66 1.57 6.31
CA VAL A 52 -2.30 1.93 6.70
C VAL A 52 -2.36 2.99 7.79
N GLU A 53 -1.60 2.78 8.86
CA GLU A 53 -1.46 3.74 9.95
C GLU A 53 -0.01 3.89 10.34
N MET A 54 0.31 4.99 11.00
CA MET A 54 1.64 5.20 11.56
C MET A 54 1.55 5.10 13.08
N GLY A 55 2.39 4.24 13.67
CA GLY A 55 2.43 4.06 15.10
C GLY A 55 3.18 5.17 15.82
N CYS A 56 3.14 5.15 17.15
CA CYS A 56 3.85 6.10 17.99
C CYS A 56 5.37 5.99 17.82
N ASP A 57 5.85 4.84 17.37
CA ASP A 57 7.27 4.58 17.08
C ASP A 57 7.68 5.10 15.70
N ARG A 58 6.77 5.80 14.99
CA ARG A 58 6.96 6.31 13.63
C ARG A 58 7.18 5.22 12.58
N LYS A 59 6.68 4.03 12.85
CA LYS A 59 6.71 2.93 11.89
C LYS A 59 5.33 2.74 11.29
N TRP A 60 5.30 2.54 9.98
CA TRP A 60 4.07 2.24 9.26
C TRP A 60 3.64 0.81 9.55
N TYR A 61 2.35 0.59 9.72
CA TYR A 61 1.81 -0.75 9.93
C TYR A 61 0.42 -0.88 9.30
N LEU A 62 -0.01 -2.13 9.14
CA LEU A 62 -1.33 -2.46 8.61
C LEU A 62 -2.23 -2.88 9.77
N VAL A 63 -3.39 -2.25 9.89
CA VAL A 63 -4.33 -2.53 10.98
C VAL A 63 -4.84 -3.97 10.89
N GLY A 64 -4.76 -4.70 12.01
CA GLY A 64 -5.18 -6.09 12.08
C GLY A 64 -4.18 -7.10 11.52
N LEU A 65 -3.04 -6.65 11.02
CA LEU A 65 -2.04 -7.51 10.40
C LEU A 65 -0.65 -7.25 11.01
N PRO A 66 -0.48 -7.51 12.32
CA PRO A 66 0.80 -7.26 12.97
C PRO A 66 1.89 -8.17 12.39
N GLY A 67 3.09 -7.61 12.25
CA GLY A 67 4.24 -8.36 11.76
C GLY A 67 4.31 -8.54 10.24
N VAL A 68 3.33 -8.04 9.49
CA VAL A 68 3.38 -8.11 8.03
C VAL A 68 4.29 -6.99 7.52
N LYS A 69 5.26 -7.34 6.67
CA LYS A 69 6.13 -6.36 6.03
C LYS A 69 5.39 -5.67 4.90
N LEU A 70 5.46 -4.34 4.87
CA LEU A 70 4.83 -3.58 3.81
C LEU A 70 5.63 -3.61 2.51
N ASP A 71 6.97 -3.61 2.60
CA ASP A 71 7.83 -3.58 1.42
C ASP A 71 7.59 -4.82 0.54
N GLY A 72 7.28 -4.58 -0.73
CA GLY A 72 7.06 -5.66 -1.68
C GLY A 72 5.67 -6.28 -1.63
N LEU A 73 4.78 -5.75 -0.78
CA LEU A 73 3.43 -6.29 -0.63
C LEU A 73 2.54 -5.82 -1.78
N GLU A 74 1.84 -6.77 -2.38
CA GLU A 74 0.88 -6.43 -3.44
C GLU A 74 -0.40 -5.86 -2.84
N VAL A 75 -0.84 -4.71 -3.37
CA VAL A 75 -2.03 -4.01 -2.87
C VAL A 75 -2.95 -3.67 -4.01
N ARG A 76 -4.23 -3.51 -3.68
CA ARG A 76 -5.22 -3.01 -4.64
C ARG A 76 -6.23 -2.12 -3.92
N GLN A 77 -6.80 -1.18 -4.68
CA GLN A 77 -7.82 -0.26 -4.17
C GLN A 77 -8.88 -0.08 -5.26
N LYS A 78 -10.10 -0.16 -4.87
CA LYS A 78 -11.23 0.06 -5.78
C LYS A 78 -11.52 1.55 -5.96
#